data_f105df7d40203f5f0e672f61eba7ba07
#
_entry.id   f105df7d40203f5f0e672f61eba7ba07
#
_cell.length_a   1.000
_cell.length_b   1.000
_cell.length_c   1.000
_cell.angle_alpha   90.00
_cell.angle_beta   90.00
_cell.angle_gamma   90.00
#
_symmetry.space_group_name_H-M   'P 1'
#
loop_
_entity.id
_entity.type
_entity.pdbx_description
1 polymer ?
#
loop_
_entity_poly.entity_id
_entity_poly.type
_entity_poly.pdbx_seq_one_letter_code
_entity_poly.pdbx_strand_id
1 'polypeptide(L)'
;MRYRGIFLNDEDWGLTPWASQTFEPERGNIGPRTYAKVCELLLRLKANYLAPAMHPVSTSFNQIPETKLVADTFAIVMGSTHCEPLLLNTASEWDTKTMGPWNYDKNKEGINRVLTQRVRENSPYENVYTLALRGLHDGAMSTTLPMHEKVRMLQQALLDQRRILAENIDRPVETVPQAFTPYKEVLEIYSNGLELPDDITIVWPDDNYGYMKRLSGVREQRRTGRSGVYYHVSYLGVPHSYLWFSTTPPSLMYEELRKAYDTTAD
;
A
#
# COMPACT_ATOMS: atom_id res chain seq x y z
N MET A 1 14.91 -9.83 6.58
CA MET A 1 13.66 -9.03 6.43
C MET A 1 14.03 -7.56 6.39
N ARG A 2 13.87 -6.95 5.22
CA ARG A 2 14.27 -5.56 4.97
C ARG A 2 13.27 -4.56 5.55
N TYR A 3 11.98 -4.77 5.29
CA TYR A 3 10.92 -3.89 5.76
C TYR A 3 9.98 -4.63 6.72
N ARG A 4 9.67 -4.00 7.84
CA ARG A 4 8.72 -4.47 8.85
C ARG A 4 7.89 -3.28 9.31
N GLY A 5 6.58 -3.41 9.25
CA GLY A 5 5.75 -2.28 9.59
C GLY A 5 4.28 -2.62 9.72
N ILE A 6 3.50 -1.59 9.80
CA ILE A 6 2.05 -1.67 9.86
C ILE A 6 1.41 -0.86 8.74
N PHE A 7 0.18 -1.21 8.47
CA PHE A 7 -0.76 -0.39 7.72
C PHE A 7 -1.81 0.14 8.70
N LEU A 8 -2.00 1.46 8.74
CA LEU A 8 -3.07 2.08 9.50
C LEU A 8 -4.37 1.96 8.72
N ASN A 9 -5.21 1.02 9.11
CA ASN A 9 -6.47 0.69 8.42
C ASN A 9 -7.70 0.74 9.31
N ASP A 10 -7.51 0.96 10.61
CA ASP A 10 -8.57 1.00 11.61
C ASP A 10 -8.67 2.40 12.25
N GLU A 11 -8.22 3.43 11.55
CA GLU A 11 -8.16 4.79 12.04
C GLU A 11 -9.52 5.36 12.42
N ASP A 12 -10.60 4.93 11.76
CA ASP A 12 -11.98 5.37 12.04
C ASP A 12 -12.41 5.08 13.47
N TRP A 13 -11.94 3.96 14.02
CA TRP A 13 -12.43 3.43 15.29
C TRP A 13 -11.60 3.85 16.50
N GLY A 14 -10.37 4.24 16.29
CA GLY A 14 -9.48 4.53 17.40
C GLY A 14 -8.57 5.71 17.17
N LEU A 15 -7.70 5.66 16.16
CA LEU A 15 -6.65 6.64 15.97
C LEU A 15 -7.18 8.03 15.64
N THR A 16 -8.11 8.15 14.70
CA THR A 16 -8.70 9.44 14.31
C THR A 16 -9.51 10.08 15.45
N PRO A 17 -10.41 9.37 16.15
CA PRO A 17 -11.09 9.94 17.32
C PRO A 17 -10.13 10.37 18.43
N TRP A 18 -9.12 9.56 18.72
CA TRP A 18 -8.13 9.92 19.73
C TRP A 18 -7.31 11.17 19.32
N ALA A 19 -6.85 11.22 18.07
CA ALA A 19 -6.10 12.37 17.56
C ALA A 19 -6.98 13.63 17.59
N SER A 20 -8.16 13.59 17.01
CA SER A 20 -9.05 14.74 16.84
C SER A 20 -9.62 15.29 18.13
N GLN A 21 -9.82 14.46 19.16
CA GLN A 21 -10.48 14.86 20.40
C GLN A 21 -9.51 15.06 21.57
N THR A 22 -8.35 14.39 21.54
CA THR A 22 -7.47 14.32 22.71
C THR A 22 -6.05 14.78 22.40
N PHE A 23 -5.44 14.33 21.30
CA PHE A 23 -4.00 14.49 21.08
C PHE A 23 -3.62 15.68 20.19
N GLU A 24 -4.37 15.92 19.11
CA GLU A 24 -4.26 17.06 18.21
C GLU A 24 -5.63 17.73 17.98
N PRO A 25 -6.36 18.12 19.06
CA PRO A 25 -7.70 18.71 18.94
C PRO A 25 -7.72 20.00 18.13
N GLU A 26 -6.62 20.75 18.13
CA GLU A 26 -6.45 21.96 17.33
C GLU A 26 -6.49 21.69 15.82
N ARG A 27 -6.15 20.48 15.40
CA ARG A 27 -6.24 20.04 14.00
C ARG A 27 -7.58 19.35 13.69
N GLY A 28 -8.20 18.74 14.66
CA GLY A 28 -9.44 17.99 14.51
C GLY A 28 -9.29 16.71 13.67
N ASN A 29 -8.07 16.23 13.45
CA ASN A 29 -7.75 15.04 12.65
C ASN A 29 -6.37 14.48 12.99
N ILE A 30 -5.98 13.36 12.35
CA ILE A 30 -4.62 12.84 12.40
C ILE A 30 -3.66 13.86 11.78
N GLY A 31 -2.60 14.19 12.47
CA GLY A 31 -1.60 15.15 12.05
C GLY A 31 -0.16 14.71 12.34
N PRO A 32 0.81 15.64 12.16
CA PRO A 32 2.24 15.35 12.31
C PRO A 32 2.61 14.82 13.70
N ARG A 33 1.98 15.33 14.75
CA ARG A 33 2.23 14.86 16.13
C ARG A 33 1.75 13.42 16.34
N THR A 34 0.59 13.09 15.76
CA THR A 34 0.06 11.72 15.77
C THR A 34 1.00 10.79 15.03
N TYR A 35 1.43 11.15 13.81
CA TYR A 35 2.40 10.35 13.07
C TYR A 35 3.75 10.21 13.80
N ALA A 36 4.21 11.23 14.52
CA ALA A 36 5.41 11.12 15.35
C ALA A 36 5.24 10.04 16.44
N LYS A 37 4.06 9.92 17.07
CA LYS A 37 3.78 8.85 18.02
C LYS A 37 3.71 7.48 17.38
N VAL A 38 3.13 7.37 16.20
CA VAL A 38 3.13 6.12 15.42
C VAL A 38 4.56 5.70 15.06
N CYS A 39 5.37 6.63 14.55
CA CYS A 39 6.78 6.37 14.21
C CYS A 39 7.60 5.94 15.45
N GLU A 40 7.44 6.63 16.59
CA GLU A 40 8.06 6.24 17.85
C GLU A 40 7.68 4.81 18.25
N LEU A 41 6.39 4.47 18.17
CA LEU A 41 5.91 3.12 18.48
C LEU A 41 6.54 2.07 17.56
N LEU A 42 6.59 2.35 16.25
CA LEU A 42 7.20 1.45 15.28
C LEU A 42 8.66 1.16 15.60
N LEU A 43 9.46 2.20 15.90
CA LEU A 43 10.87 2.02 16.29
C LEU A 43 11.01 1.20 17.57
N ARG A 44 10.16 1.42 18.58
CA ARG A 44 10.14 0.61 19.81
C ARG A 44 9.84 -0.86 19.53
N LEU A 45 9.01 -1.14 18.52
CA LEU A 45 8.68 -2.49 18.06
C LEU A 45 9.69 -3.05 17.03
N LYS A 46 10.80 -2.36 16.78
CA LYS A 46 11.83 -2.72 15.79
C LYS A 46 11.27 -2.77 14.35
N ALA A 47 10.24 -1.97 14.06
CA ALA A 47 9.72 -1.77 12.72
C ALA A 47 10.36 -0.54 12.07
N ASN A 48 10.29 -0.44 10.74
CA ASN A 48 10.90 0.62 9.94
C ASN A 48 10.04 1.03 8.74
N TYR A 49 8.78 0.58 8.68
CA TYR A 49 7.90 0.81 7.53
C TYR A 49 6.50 1.20 8.01
N LEU A 50 5.87 2.12 7.27
CA LEU A 50 4.51 2.56 7.54
C LEU A 50 3.74 2.75 6.24
N ALA A 51 2.58 2.09 6.09
CA ALA A 51 1.53 2.51 5.19
C ALA A 51 0.53 3.37 6.00
N PRO A 52 0.34 4.66 5.63
CA PRO A 52 -0.43 5.59 6.45
C PRO A 52 -1.94 5.35 6.36
N ALA A 53 -2.69 6.05 7.21
CA ALA A 53 -4.15 6.09 7.22
C ALA A 53 -4.70 6.42 5.82
N MET A 54 -5.71 5.66 5.37
CA MET A 54 -6.22 5.77 3.99
C MET A 54 -7.72 6.08 3.89
N HIS A 55 -8.47 5.97 4.97
CA HIS A 55 -9.91 6.17 4.92
C HIS A 55 -10.29 7.66 4.79
N PRO A 56 -11.44 7.99 4.16
CA PRO A 56 -11.86 9.39 3.94
C PRO A 56 -12.09 10.19 5.23
N VAL A 57 -12.24 9.53 6.37
CA VAL A 57 -12.34 10.18 7.68
C VAL A 57 -11.04 10.88 8.08
N SER A 58 -9.94 10.44 7.54
CA SER A 58 -8.60 10.96 7.85
C SER A 58 -8.09 11.88 6.76
N THR A 59 -7.42 12.98 7.15
CA THR A 59 -6.61 13.75 6.21
C THR A 59 -5.48 12.87 5.72
N SER A 60 -5.31 12.74 4.41
CA SER A 60 -4.27 11.86 3.86
C SER A 60 -2.87 12.36 4.21
N PHE A 61 -1.95 11.42 4.38
CA PHE A 61 -0.56 11.68 4.79
C PHE A 61 0.12 12.74 3.93
N ASN A 62 -0.04 12.66 2.63
CA ASN A 62 0.64 13.56 1.70
C ASN A 62 -0.01 14.93 1.55
N GLN A 63 -1.24 15.15 2.06
CA GLN A 63 -1.88 16.47 2.10
C GLN A 63 -1.29 17.38 3.19
N ILE A 64 -0.56 16.81 4.13
CA ILE A 64 0.10 17.54 5.22
C ILE A 64 1.62 17.49 4.98
N PRO A 65 2.26 18.58 4.53
CA PRO A 65 3.70 18.56 4.20
C PRO A 65 4.60 18.13 5.36
N GLU A 66 4.23 18.46 6.58
CA GLU A 66 5.01 18.18 7.79
C GLU A 66 5.05 16.68 8.14
N THR A 67 4.09 15.89 7.72
CA THR A 67 4.07 14.44 8.00
C THR A 67 5.24 13.70 7.36
N LYS A 68 5.64 14.13 6.14
CA LYS A 68 6.81 13.57 5.45
C LYS A 68 8.11 13.87 6.19
N LEU A 69 8.24 15.09 6.73
CA LEU A 69 9.40 15.47 7.54
C LEU A 69 9.47 14.68 8.83
N VAL A 70 8.32 14.41 9.46
CA VAL A 70 8.25 13.56 10.65
C VAL A 70 8.74 12.14 10.32
N ALA A 71 8.20 11.50 9.29
CA ALA A 71 8.61 10.15 8.91
C ALA A 71 10.12 10.07 8.61
N ASP A 72 10.64 11.05 7.87
CA ASP A 72 12.06 11.17 7.56
C ASP A 72 12.92 11.34 8.81
N THR A 73 12.52 12.22 9.74
CA THR A 73 13.20 12.43 11.03
C THR A 73 13.31 11.16 11.86
N PHE A 74 12.28 10.30 11.81
CA PHE A 74 12.28 9.00 12.49
C PHE A 74 12.89 7.87 11.65
N ALA A 75 13.41 8.16 10.45
CA ALA A 75 13.92 7.17 9.51
C ALA A 75 12.92 6.01 9.24
N ILE A 76 11.64 6.35 9.16
CA ILE A 76 10.57 5.43 8.78
C ILE A 76 10.36 5.52 7.27
N VAL A 77 10.48 4.38 6.60
CA VAL A 77 10.21 4.25 5.18
C VAL A 77 8.69 4.27 4.95
N MET A 78 8.23 5.16 4.10
CA MET A 78 6.81 5.27 3.79
C MET A 78 6.42 4.36 2.62
N GLY A 79 5.25 3.76 2.72
CA GLY A 79 4.65 3.02 1.65
C GLY A 79 3.17 3.36 1.49
N SER A 80 2.49 2.56 0.71
CA SER A 80 1.04 2.63 0.52
C SER A 80 0.46 1.25 0.31
N THR A 81 -0.85 1.16 0.30
CA THR A 81 -1.54 -0.12 0.19
C THR A 81 -1.78 -0.53 -1.26
N HIS A 82 -2.36 -1.71 -1.43
CA HIS A 82 -2.68 -2.35 -2.72
C HIS A 82 -3.60 -1.53 -3.65
N CYS A 83 -4.26 -0.50 -3.14
CA CYS A 83 -5.16 0.38 -3.90
C CYS A 83 -4.68 1.82 -4.05
N GLU A 84 -3.50 2.14 -3.52
CA GLU A 84 -2.92 3.48 -3.51
C GLU A 84 -1.62 3.51 -4.34
N PRO A 85 -1.72 3.68 -5.68
CA PRO A 85 -0.56 3.65 -6.55
C PRO A 85 0.37 4.83 -6.26
N LEU A 86 1.68 4.53 -6.21
CA LEU A 86 2.75 5.53 -6.08
C LEU A 86 2.51 6.54 -4.95
N LEU A 87 2.02 6.05 -3.78
CA LEU A 87 1.72 6.85 -2.58
C LEU A 87 0.54 7.82 -2.72
N LEU A 88 -0.31 7.67 -3.73
CA LEU A 88 -1.51 8.48 -3.90
C LEU A 88 -2.68 7.87 -3.12
N ASN A 89 -3.21 8.58 -2.13
CA ASN A 89 -4.47 8.20 -1.48
C ASN A 89 -5.65 8.53 -2.39
N THR A 90 -6.20 7.52 -3.05
CA THR A 90 -7.28 7.71 -4.02
C THR A 90 -8.63 8.08 -3.39
N ALA A 91 -8.79 7.86 -2.08
CA ALA A 91 -10.05 8.13 -1.37
C ALA A 91 -10.25 9.63 -1.08
N SER A 92 -9.17 10.35 -0.78
CA SER A 92 -9.23 11.74 -0.35
C SER A 92 -8.47 12.71 -1.24
N GLU A 93 -7.61 12.23 -2.14
CA GLU A 93 -6.80 13.07 -3.02
C GLU A 93 -7.23 13.04 -4.48
N TRP A 94 -8.22 12.21 -4.84
CA TRP A 94 -8.77 12.18 -6.19
C TRP A 94 -10.19 12.76 -6.22
N ASP A 95 -10.36 13.89 -6.90
CA ASP A 95 -11.67 14.49 -7.15
C ASP A 95 -12.11 14.21 -8.60
N THR A 96 -13.12 13.35 -8.74
CA THR A 96 -13.66 12.97 -10.07
C THR A 96 -14.25 14.13 -10.85
N LYS A 97 -14.66 15.22 -10.19
CA LYS A 97 -15.24 16.39 -10.85
C LYS A 97 -14.19 17.24 -11.57
N THR A 98 -13.00 17.36 -10.97
CA THR A 98 -11.93 18.20 -11.49
C THR A 98 -10.84 17.40 -12.21
N MET A 99 -10.59 16.14 -11.79
CA MET A 99 -9.55 15.27 -12.33
C MET A 99 -10.06 14.25 -13.34
N GLY A 100 -11.40 14.13 -13.51
CA GLY A 100 -12.05 13.14 -14.37
C GLY A 100 -12.20 11.76 -13.72
N PRO A 101 -12.71 10.77 -14.45
CA PRO A 101 -12.95 9.45 -13.88
C PRO A 101 -11.65 8.75 -13.46
N TRP A 102 -11.68 8.05 -12.32
CA TRP A 102 -10.63 7.10 -11.94
C TRP A 102 -10.82 5.81 -12.73
N ASN A 103 -10.49 5.87 -14.00
CA ASN A 103 -10.61 4.75 -14.94
C ASN A 103 -9.50 4.86 -15.97
N TYR A 104 -8.62 3.87 -16.01
CA TYR A 104 -7.40 3.92 -16.79
C TYR A 104 -7.65 3.90 -18.31
N ASP A 105 -8.75 3.24 -18.77
CA ASP A 105 -9.11 3.24 -20.19
C ASP A 105 -9.57 4.62 -20.67
N LYS A 106 -10.12 5.43 -19.78
CA LYS A 106 -10.78 6.70 -20.13
C LYS A 106 -9.96 7.93 -19.76
N ASN A 107 -9.05 7.83 -18.80
CA ASN A 107 -8.34 8.98 -18.21
C ASN A 107 -6.89 8.66 -17.85
N LYS A 108 -6.22 7.88 -18.69
CA LYS A 108 -4.82 7.47 -18.49
C LYS A 108 -3.90 8.67 -18.24
N GLU A 109 -3.99 9.71 -19.08
CA GLU A 109 -3.12 10.89 -19.00
C GLU A 109 -3.38 11.69 -17.73
N GLY A 110 -4.64 11.82 -17.31
CA GLY A 110 -5.01 12.49 -16.06
C GLY A 110 -4.45 11.77 -14.84
N ILE A 111 -4.60 10.45 -14.80
CA ILE A 111 -4.08 9.60 -13.73
C ILE A 111 -2.54 9.71 -13.69
N ASN A 112 -1.87 9.50 -14.81
CA ASN A 112 -0.41 9.53 -14.86
C ASN A 112 0.17 10.90 -14.48
N ARG A 113 -0.50 12.00 -14.83
CA ARG A 113 -0.09 13.35 -14.41
C ARG A 113 -0.11 13.50 -12.89
N VAL A 114 -1.17 13.05 -12.23
CA VAL A 114 -1.28 13.13 -10.76
C VAL A 114 -0.26 12.23 -10.09
N LEU A 115 -0.06 11.00 -10.59
CA LEU A 115 0.95 10.08 -10.08
C LEU A 115 2.38 10.65 -10.25
N THR A 116 2.67 11.30 -11.38
CA THR A 116 3.96 11.98 -11.63
C THR A 116 4.21 13.07 -10.59
N GLN A 117 3.20 13.90 -10.32
CA GLN A 117 3.31 14.94 -9.30
C GLN A 117 3.57 14.33 -7.91
N ARG A 118 2.85 13.27 -7.55
CA ARG A 118 3.03 12.55 -6.27
C ARG A 118 4.45 11.99 -6.12
N VAL A 119 5.00 11.39 -7.16
CA VAL A 119 6.38 10.87 -7.14
C VAL A 119 7.37 12.00 -6.94
N ARG A 120 7.23 13.12 -7.63
CA ARG A 120 8.12 14.30 -7.49
C ARG A 120 8.11 14.86 -6.06
N GLU A 121 6.93 14.92 -5.42
CA GLU A 121 6.77 15.41 -4.05
C GLU A 121 7.43 14.49 -3.01
N ASN A 122 7.55 13.20 -3.32
CA ASN A 122 8.06 12.19 -2.40
C ASN A 122 9.46 11.68 -2.76
N SER A 123 9.99 12.00 -3.95
CA SER A 123 11.30 11.52 -4.39
C SER A 123 12.49 11.87 -3.47
N PRO A 124 12.46 12.97 -2.67
CA PRO A 124 13.52 13.25 -1.70
C PRO A 124 13.54 12.32 -0.48
N TYR A 125 12.48 11.55 -0.24
CA TYR A 125 12.31 10.73 0.96
C TYR A 125 12.45 9.24 0.65
N GLU A 126 12.70 8.42 1.69
CA GLU A 126 12.75 6.98 1.52
C GLU A 126 11.34 6.38 1.45
N ASN A 127 11.05 5.71 0.35
CA ASN A 127 9.75 5.12 0.07
C ASN A 127 9.84 3.72 -0.53
N VAL A 128 8.81 2.92 -0.31
CA VAL A 128 8.45 1.75 -1.12
C VAL A 128 7.24 2.14 -1.97
N TYR A 129 7.41 2.20 -3.27
CA TYR A 129 6.34 2.60 -4.18
C TYR A 129 5.46 1.42 -4.55
N THR A 130 4.18 1.49 -4.18
CA THR A 130 3.20 0.49 -4.60
C THR A 130 2.84 0.71 -6.06
N LEU A 131 3.01 -0.34 -6.88
CA LEU A 131 2.49 -0.39 -8.23
C LEU A 131 1.11 -1.04 -8.18
N ALA A 132 0.08 -0.30 -8.56
CA ALA A 132 -1.30 -0.74 -8.40
C ALA A 132 -2.25 -0.06 -9.39
N LEU A 133 -3.36 -0.72 -9.65
CA LEU A 133 -4.54 -0.12 -10.25
C LEU A 133 -5.76 -0.88 -9.75
N ARG A 134 -6.58 -0.22 -8.93
CA ARG A 134 -7.91 -0.68 -8.50
C ARG A 134 -8.92 0.46 -8.66
N GLY A 135 -10.13 0.31 -8.15
CA GLY A 135 -11.09 1.41 -8.04
C GLY A 135 -10.69 2.42 -6.97
N LEU A 136 -11.46 3.48 -6.84
CA LEU A 136 -11.27 4.48 -5.78
C LEU A 136 -11.40 3.82 -4.41
N HIS A 137 -10.59 4.29 -3.46
CA HIS A 137 -10.46 3.69 -2.14
C HIS A 137 -10.08 2.19 -2.29
N ASP A 138 -10.74 1.28 -1.62
CA ASP A 138 -10.56 -0.18 -1.80
C ASP A 138 -11.59 -0.79 -2.76
N GLY A 139 -12.21 0.01 -3.61
CA GLY A 139 -13.17 -0.43 -4.61
C GLY A 139 -12.56 -1.35 -5.67
N ALA A 140 -13.37 -2.22 -6.25
CA ALA A 140 -12.96 -3.01 -7.39
C ALA A 140 -12.67 -2.13 -8.62
N MET A 141 -11.82 -2.60 -9.51
CA MET A 141 -11.49 -1.91 -10.76
C MET A 141 -12.78 -1.65 -11.58
N SER A 142 -13.07 -0.38 -11.86
CA SER A 142 -14.26 0.05 -12.59
C SER A 142 -14.10 -0.21 -14.08
N THR A 143 -14.31 -1.46 -14.52
CA THR A 143 -14.22 -1.84 -15.92
C THR A 143 -15.12 -3.05 -16.21
N THR A 144 -15.72 -3.08 -17.42
CA THR A 144 -16.47 -4.21 -17.97
C THR A 144 -15.66 -5.03 -18.96
N LEU A 145 -14.36 -4.76 -19.10
CA LEU A 145 -13.48 -5.43 -20.03
C LEU A 145 -13.38 -6.95 -19.74
N PRO A 146 -13.23 -7.79 -20.77
CA PRO A 146 -12.92 -9.20 -20.57
C PRO A 146 -11.55 -9.38 -19.93
N MET A 147 -11.29 -10.56 -19.33
CA MET A 147 -10.10 -10.81 -18.52
C MET A 147 -8.78 -10.48 -19.25
N HIS A 148 -8.63 -10.90 -20.50
CA HIS A 148 -7.40 -10.64 -21.26
C HIS A 148 -7.15 -9.14 -21.51
N GLU A 149 -8.18 -8.33 -21.58
CA GLU A 149 -8.05 -6.87 -21.68
C GLU A 149 -7.77 -6.22 -20.32
N LYS A 150 -8.34 -6.75 -19.23
CA LYS A 150 -7.96 -6.33 -17.87
C LYS A 150 -6.48 -6.59 -17.59
N VAL A 151 -5.95 -7.75 -18.03
CA VAL A 151 -4.51 -8.05 -17.93
C VAL A 151 -3.69 -7.02 -18.70
N ARG A 152 -4.04 -6.73 -19.96
CA ARG A 152 -3.32 -5.73 -20.78
C ARG A 152 -3.39 -4.32 -20.18
N MET A 153 -4.56 -3.92 -19.69
CA MET A 153 -4.75 -2.60 -19.06
C MET A 153 -3.92 -2.46 -17.79
N LEU A 154 -3.97 -3.45 -16.89
CA LEU A 154 -3.17 -3.44 -15.68
C LEU A 154 -1.67 -3.48 -16.02
N GLN A 155 -1.26 -4.34 -16.94
CA GLN A 155 0.13 -4.39 -17.43
C GLN A 155 0.62 -3.02 -17.89
N GLN A 156 -0.17 -2.32 -18.70
CA GLN A 156 0.17 -0.99 -19.18
C GLN A 156 0.24 0.03 -18.04
N ALA A 157 -0.69 -0.03 -17.08
CA ALA A 157 -0.69 0.87 -15.93
C ALA A 157 0.57 0.70 -15.08
N LEU A 158 0.99 -0.55 -14.82
CA LEU A 158 2.20 -0.82 -14.05
C LEU A 158 3.47 -0.38 -14.79
N LEU A 159 3.53 -0.56 -16.12
CA LEU A 159 4.64 -0.07 -16.95
C LEU A 159 4.72 1.46 -16.94
N ASP A 160 3.58 2.15 -17.05
CA ASP A 160 3.54 3.61 -16.99
C ASP A 160 3.95 4.13 -15.61
N GLN A 161 3.50 3.50 -14.52
CA GLN A 161 3.93 3.82 -13.15
C GLN A 161 5.44 3.64 -12.98
N ARG A 162 5.98 2.54 -13.49
CA ARG A 162 7.43 2.28 -13.45
C ARG A 162 8.21 3.30 -14.26
N ARG A 163 7.70 3.71 -15.44
CA ARG A 163 8.30 4.81 -16.22
C ARG A 163 8.29 6.13 -15.45
N ILE A 164 7.18 6.46 -14.77
CA ILE A 164 7.10 7.65 -13.91
C ILE A 164 8.19 7.63 -12.84
N LEU A 165 8.44 6.49 -12.20
CA LEU A 165 9.55 6.36 -11.24
C LEU A 165 10.91 6.59 -11.90
N ALA A 166 11.16 5.97 -13.05
CA ALA A 166 12.42 6.10 -13.80
C ALA A 166 12.72 7.54 -14.24
N GLU A 167 11.68 8.31 -14.57
CA GLU A 167 11.81 9.68 -15.06
C GLU A 167 11.92 10.73 -13.93
N ASN A 168 11.55 10.39 -12.70
CA ASN A 168 11.42 11.36 -11.61
C ASN A 168 12.22 11.02 -10.34
N ILE A 169 12.96 9.90 -10.35
CA ILE A 169 13.86 9.51 -9.25
C ILE A 169 15.27 9.35 -9.83
N ASP A 170 16.23 10.06 -9.27
CA ASP A 170 17.62 10.10 -9.77
C ASP A 170 18.42 8.86 -9.33
N ARG A 171 17.96 7.70 -9.77
CA ARG A 171 18.67 6.41 -9.65
C ARG A 171 18.04 5.36 -10.56
N PRO A 172 18.75 4.28 -10.91
CA PRO A 172 18.19 3.21 -11.73
C PRO A 172 16.90 2.65 -11.10
N VAL A 173 15.84 2.54 -11.90
CA VAL A 173 14.49 2.17 -11.43
C VAL A 173 14.45 0.80 -10.76
N GLU A 174 15.38 -0.10 -11.13
CA GLU A 174 15.57 -1.42 -10.52
C GLU A 174 16.06 -1.34 -9.08
N THR A 175 16.63 -0.21 -8.66
CA THR A 175 17.10 0.04 -7.29
C THR A 175 16.07 0.76 -6.44
N VAL A 176 15.02 1.28 -7.06
CA VAL A 176 13.89 1.92 -6.36
C VAL A 176 13.01 0.82 -5.75
N PRO A 177 12.77 0.82 -4.43
CA PRO A 177 11.91 -0.18 -3.82
C PRO A 177 10.47 -0.08 -4.36
N GLN A 178 9.98 -1.17 -4.94
CA GLN A 178 8.66 -1.27 -5.54
C GLN A 178 7.95 -2.51 -5.02
N ALA A 179 6.66 -2.39 -4.77
CA ALA A 179 5.82 -3.49 -4.29
C ALA A 179 4.56 -3.63 -5.16
N PHE A 180 4.11 -4.84 -5.35
CA PHE A 180 2.85 -5.17 -6.01
C PHE A 180 2.09 -6.18 -5.15
N THR A 181 0.84 -5.86 -4.80
CA THR A 181 -0.02 -6.72 -3.98
C THR A 181 -1.18 -7.25 -4.82
N PRO A 182 -1.18 -8.53 -5.20
CA PRO A 182 -2.28 -9.14 -5.92
C PRO A 182 -3.45 -9.43 -4.97
N TYR A 183 -4.27 -8.41 -4.68
CA TYR A 183 -5.37 -8.47 -3.73
C TYR A 183 -6.73 -8.54 -4.44
N LYS A 184 -7.64 -9.37 -3.94
CA LYS A 184 -9.00 -9.56 -4.48
C LYS A 184 -8.96 -9.87 -5.99
N GLU A 185 -9.66 -9.07 -6.83
CA GLU A 185 -9.73 -9.25 -8.28
C GLU A 185 -8.36 -9.16 -8.98
N VAL A 186 -7.41 -8.44 -8.39
CA VAL A 186 -6.05 -8.32 -8.94
C VAL A 186 -5.30 -9.66 -8.89
N LEU A 187 -5.61 -10.54 -7.93
CA LEU A 187 -5.04 -11.89 -7.88
C LEU A 187 -5.49 -12.74 -9.08
N GLU A 188 -6.75 -12.61 -9.48
CA GLU A 188 -7.27 -13.29 -10.67
C GLU A 188 -6.58 -12.77 -11.94
N ILE A 189 -6.44 -11.43 -12.08
CA ILE A 189 -5.74 -10.81 -13.20
C ILE A 189 -4.28 -11.26 -13.25
N TYR A 190 -3.58 -11.29 -12.11
CA TYR A 190 -2.21 -11.80 -12.02
C TYR A 190 -2.11 -13.26 -12.45
N SER A 191 -3.04 -14.09 -12.03
CA SER A 191 -3.08 -15.51 -12.37
C SER A 191 -3.40 -15.79 -13.84
N ASN A 192 -3.98 -14.81 -14.55
CA ASN A 192 -4.29 -14.87 -15.98
C ASN A 192 -3.18 -14.27 -16.87
N GLY A 193 -1.95 -14.16 -16.36
CA GLY A 193 -0.77 -13.88 -17.16
C GLY A 193 -0.25 -12.45 -17.09
N LEU A 194 -0.55 -11.70 -16.03
CA LEU A 194 0.12 -10.44 -15.76
C LEU A 194 1.61 -10.67 -15.49
N GLU A 195 2.46 -9.98 -16.21
CA GLU A 195 3.92 -10.07 -16.06
C GLU A 195 4.46 -8.89 -15.25
N LEU A 196 5.38 -9.20 -14.34
CA LEU A 196 6.05 -8.19 -13.50
C LEU A 196 7.57 -8.29 -13.71
N PRO A 197 8.28 -7.14 -13.84
CA PRO A 197 9.74 -7.10 -13.74
C PRO A 197 10.25 -7.79 -12.48
N ASP A 198 11.35 -8.52 -12.57
CA ASP A 198 11.84 -9.42 -11.52
C ASP A 198 12.26 -8.70 -10.23
N ASP A 199 12.57 -7.41 -10.29
CA ASP A 199 12.97 -6.56 -9.17
C ASP A 199 11.80 -6.06 -8.29
N ILE A 200 10.55 -6.22 -8.75
CA ILE A 200 9.37 -5.82 -7.97
C ILE A 200 9.06 -6.87 -6.90
N THR A 201 8.90 -6.46 -5.65
CA THR A 201 8.47 -7.33 -4.55
C THR A 201 6.99 -7.67 -4.69
N ILE A 202 6.65 -8.96 -4.72
CA ILE A 202 5.24 -9.40 -4.68
C ILE A 202 4.82 -9.55 -3.22
N VAL A 203 3.80 -8.81 -2.81
CA VAL A 203 3.29 -8.85 -1.43
C VAL A 203 2.02 -9.71 -1.39
N TRP A 204 2.13 -10.88 -0.80
CA TRP A 204 1.02 -11.84 -0.70
C TRP A 204 0.11 -11.50 0.47
N PRO A 205 -1.21 -11.31 0.24
CA PRO A 205 -2.17 -11.12 1.33
C PRO A 205 -2.62 -12.45 1.92
N ASP A 206 -2.99 -12.43 3.21
CA ASP A 206 -3.77 -13.52 3.79
C ASP A 206 -5.25 -13.45 3.34
N ASP A 207 -6.05 -14.41 3.80
CA ASP A 207 -7.47 -14.53 3.46
C ASP A 207 -8.41 -13.80 4.44
N ASN A 208 -7.91 -12.87 5.24
CA ASN A 208 -8.61 -12.18 6.33
C ASN A 208 -9.03 -13.10 7.50
N TYR A 209 -8.62 -14.37 7.47
CA TYR A 209 -8.83 -15.35 8.57
C TYR A 209 -7.50 -15.87 9.11
N GLY A 210 -6.40 -15.29 8.67
CA GLY A 210 -5.06 -15.63 9.11
C GLY A 210 -4.35 -16.72 8.30
N TYR A 211 -4.90 -17.14 7.15
CA TYR A 211 -4.29 -18.18 6.31
C TYR A 211 -3.74 -17.57 5.01
N MET A 212 -2.50 -17.88 4.70
CA MET A 212 -1.87 -17.54 3.42
C MET A 212 -2.35 -18.53 2.35
N LYS A 213 -3.34 -18.13 1.54
CA LYS A 213 -3.90 -18.97 0.47
C LYS A 213 -2.98 -19.09 -0.73
N ARG A 214 -2.05 -18.16 -0.90
CA ARG A 214 -1.04 -18.18 -1.93
C ARG A 214 0.29 -17.65 -1.39
N LEU A 215 1.35 -18.30 -1.77
CA LEU A 215 2.74 -17.90 -1.55
C LEU A 215 3.51 -18.03 -2.89
N SER A 216 4.76 -17.57 -2.89
CA SER A 216 5.61 -17.62 -4.09
C SER A 216 5.85 -19.06 -4.55
N GLY A 217 5.44 -19.35 -5.77
CA GLY A 217 5.78 -20.61 -6.46
C GLY A 217 7.24 -20.63 -6.92
N VAL A 218 7.67 -21.74 -7.51
CA VAL A 218 9.07 -21.96 -7.92
C VAL A 218 9.61 -20.85 -8.85
N ARG A 219 8.78 -20.36 -9.78
CA ARG A 219 9.16 -19.26 -10.69
C ARG A 219 9.32 -17.95 -9.91
N GLU A 220 8.38 -17.65 -9.05
CA GLU A 220 8.34 -16.41 -8.28
C GLU A 220 9.47 -16.34 -7.23
N GLN A 221 9.87 -17.48 -6.66
CA GLN A 221 10.99 -17.55 -5.71
C GLN A 221 12.36 -17.22 -6.32
N ARG A 222 12.48 -17.24 -7.66
CA ARG A 222 13.72 -16.88 -8.37
C ARG A 222 13.86 -15.37 -8.63
N ARG A 223 12.82 -14.59 -8.34
CA ARG A 223 12.79 -13.15 -8.58
C ARG A 223 13.74 -12.42 -7.65
N THR A 224 14.43 -11.42 -8.14
CA THR A 224 15.34 -10.58 -7.34
C THR A 224 14.58 -9.69 -6.35
N GLY A 225 13.35 -9.28 -6.67
CA GLY A 225 12.48 -8.52 -5.79
C GLY A 225 11.88 -9.33 -4.64
N ARG A 226 12.01 -10.67 -4.68
CA ARG A 226 11.51 -11.58 -3.64
C ARG A 226 10.00 -11.40 -3.38
N SER A 227 9.54 -11.68 -2.16
CA SER A 227 8.15 -11.45 -1.77
C SER A 227 8.05 -10.87 -0.37
N GLY A 228 6.88 -10.33 -0.06
CA GLY A 228 6.48 -9.85 1.25
C GLY A 228 5.13 -10.43 1.65
N VAL A 229 4.68 -10.07 2.83
CA VAL A 229 3.39 -10.50 3.38
C VAL A 229 2.58 -9.29 3.80
N TYR A 230 1.28 -9.30 3.44
CA TYR A 230 0.27 -8.43 3.99
C TYR A 230 -0.67 -9.27 4.85
N TYR A 231 -0.54 -9.14 6.18
CA TYR A 231 -1.24 -9.99 7.14
C TYR A 231 -2.23 -9.18 7.98
N HIS A 232 -3.49 -9.59 8.01
CA HIS A 232 -4.52 -8.94 8.81
C HIS A 232 -4.48 -9.46 10.24
N VAL A 233 -4.19 -8.57 11.20
CA VAL A 233 -4.09 -8.92 12.62
C VAL A 233 -5.23 -8.39 13.47
N SER A 234 -6.00 -7.43 12.94
CA SER A 234 -7.04 -6.72 13.70
C SER A 234 -8.44 -7.28 13.53
N TYR A 235 -8.71 -8.13 12.54
CA TYR A 235 -10.02 -8.71 12.30
C TYR A 235 -9.96 -10.05 11.57
N LEU A 236 -11.06 -10.80 11.68
CA LEU A 236 -11.31 -12.01 10.91
C LEU A 236 -12.49 -11.78 9.96
N GLY A 237 -12.26 -11.98 8.67
CA GLY A 237 -13.28 -11.76 7.64
C GLY A 237 -13.52 -10.28 7.36
N VAL A 238 -14.78 -9.87 7.42
CA VAL A 238 -15.19 -8.47 7.23
C VAL A 238 -15.33 -7.80 8.59
N PRO A 239 -14.66 -6.65 8.83
CA PRO A 239 -14.79 -5.96 10.11
C PRO A 239 -16.19 -5.33 10.23
N HIS A 240 -16.95 -5.77 11.24
CA HIS A 240 -18.29 -5.26 11.55
C HIS A 240 -18.32 -4.50 12.87
N SER A 241 -17.28 -4.61 13.69
CA SER A 241 -17.22 -4.03 15.02
C SER A 241 -15.77 -3.69 15.37
N TYR A 242 -15.62 -2.85 16.36
CA TYR A 242 -14.34 -2.45 16.89
C TYR A 242 -13.60 -3.63 17.54
N LEU A 243 -12.39 -3.92 17.06
CA LEU A 243 -11.57 -5.01 17.54
C LEU A 243 -10.28 -4.49 18.17
N TRP A 244 -10.21 -4.56 19.50
CA TRP A 244 -9.00 -4.23 20.26
C TRP A 244 -7.98 -5.37 20.30
N PHE A 245 -8.43 -6.59 20.04
CA PHE A 245 -7.61 -7.78 20.16
C PHE A 245 -7.57 -8.53 18.83
N SER A 246 -6.40 -9.02 18.48
CA SER A 246 -6.31 -10.06 17.47
C SER A 246 -6.89 -11.36 18.03
N THR A 247 -7.80 -11.96 17.29
CA THR A 247 -8.36 -13.29 17.61
C THR A 247 -7.62 -14.41 16.91
N THR A 248 -6.67 -14.09 16.04
CA THR A 248 -5.81 -15.06 15.35
C THR A 248 -4.81 -15.64 16.36
N PRO A 249 -4.76 -16.96 16.54
CA PRO A 249 -3.81 -17.58 17.46
C PRO A 249 -2.37 -17.25 17.08
N PRO A 250 -1.49 -16.89 18.04
CA PRO A 250 -0.07 -16.61 17.73
C PRO A 250 0.65 -17.76 17.03
N SER A 251 0.28 -19.01 17.31
CA SER A 251 0.82 -20.20 16.65
C SER A 251 0.48 -20.24 15.16
N LEU A 252 -0.74 -19.84 14.79
CA LEU A 252 -1.15 -19.73 13.39
C LEU A 252 -0.36 -18.64 12.68
N MET A 253 -0.26 -17.42 13.28
CA MET A 253 0.55 -16.34 12.73
C MET A 253 1.99 -16.79 12.49
N TYR A 254 2.58 -17.46 13.46
CA TYR A 254 3.95 -17.97 13.36
C TYR A 254 4.11 -18.95 12.19
N GLU A 255 3.23 -19.94 12.08
CA GLU A 255 3.29 -20.95 11.02
C GLU A 255 3.10 -20.33 9.62
N GLU A 256 2.14 -19.42 9.47
CA GLU A 256 1.88 -18.78 8.18
C GLU A 256 3.02 -17.83 7.75
N LEU A 257 3.57 -17.05 8.69
CA LEU A 257 4.72 -16.19 8.41
C LEU A 257 5.98 -17.01 8.14
N ARG A 258 6.17 -18.16 8.83
CA ARG A 258 7.27 -19.08 8.55
C ARG A 258 7.18 -19.68 7.16
N LYS A 259 6.01 -20.17 6.75
CA LYS A 259 5.78 -20.66 5.37
C LYS A 259 6.12 -19.58 4.33
N ALA A 260 5.71 -18.34 4.59
CA ALA A 260 6.03 -17.22 3.71
C ALA A 260 7.56 -16.97 3.64
N TYR A 261 8.24 -16.99 4.78
CA TYR A 261 9.70 -16.86 4.83
C TYR A 261 10.40 -17.99 4.08
N ASP A 262 9.98 -19.24 4.25
CA ASP A 262 10.53 -20.41 3.57
C ASP A 262 10.30 -20.34 2.04
N THR A 263 9.37 -19.51 1.58
CA THR A 263 9.07 -19.25 0.16
C THR A 263 9.51 -17.85 -0.30
N THR A 264 10.57 -17.33 0.30
CA THR A 264 11.26 -16.07 -0.08
C THR A 264 10.62 -14.76 0.38
N ALA A 265 9.68 -14.75 1.31
CA ALA A 265 9.25 -13.50 1.93
C ALA A 265 10.37 -12.92 2.80
N ASP A 266 10.63 -11.60 2.64
CA ASP A 266 11.77 -10.93 3.26
C ASP A 266 11.38 -9.58 3.89
#